data_f993337aec7a66584ec80b9f9f742e5f
#
_entry.id   f993337aec7a66584ec80b9f9f742e5f
#
_cell.length_a   1.000
_cell.length_b   1.000
_cell.length_c   1.000
_cell.angle_alpha   90.00
_cell.angle_beta   90.00
_cell.angle_gamma   90.00
#
_symmetry.space_group_name_H-M   'P 1'
#
loop_
_entity.id
_entity.type
_entity.pdbx_description
1 polymer ?
#
loop_
_entity_poly.entity_id
_entity_poly.type
_entity_poly.pdbx_seq_one_letter_code
_entity_poly.pdbx_strand_id
1 'polypeptide(L)'
;MISTFTSARLTVPRALETSVTPPARERDISQSCILIVDDESLNIEVARRHLEYAGYTNLISTDHAGQALPLIGLHRPDVVLLDIHMPEISGLEILAAIRSDKELSRTPVIILTSSSDPDTKLIALQAGATDLLQKPVHSGELLARLGNVLRVKAYQDHLHKHSEQLEEAVRRRTVELEASRLDVIHCLARAAEFRDDDTGQHIIRVGRYARIIAEKLGFSQRELNILEPAAQLHDVGKIGVADAVLLKPGKLTPEEFEMMQKHCGFGKKIAQQVSDRDAIALRHHAEIGARIMDAGSSPILEMARRIALTHHERWDGNGYPLGLAGNDIPIEGRITAVADVFDALSSKRPYKPPFPLGKCFAILEEGRGTQFDPAILDAFFERRDDIIQVQINSADTD
;
A
#
# COMPACT_ATOMS: atom_id res chain seq x y z
N MET A 1 -12.62 48.76 -26.92
CA MET A 1 -11.93 48.53 -25.66
C MET A 1 -11.55 47.07 -25.61
N ILE A 2 -10.29 46.78 -25.89
CA ILE A 2 -9.76 45.41 -25.93
C ILE A 2 -9.18 45.16 -24.53
N SER A 3 -9.82 44.27 -23.78
CA SER A 3 -9.37 43.87 -22.45
C SER A 3 -8.31 42.76 -22.57
N THR A 4 -7.12 43.08 -22.12
CA THR A 4 -5.94 42.19 -22.07
C THR A 4 -6.14 41.11 -21.02
N PHE A 5 -6.29 39.87 -21.46
CA PHE A 5 -6.18 38.69 -20.56
C PHE A 5 -4.74 38.48 -20.16
N THR A 6 -4.42 38.73 -18.91
CA THR A 6 -3.14 38.40 -18.30
C THR A 6 -3.04 36.90 -18.14
N SER A 7 -2.10 36.29 -18.86
CA SER A 7 -1.75 34.87 -18.75
C SER A 7 -1.16 34.57 -17.34
N ALA A 8 -1.95 33.94 -16.49
CA ALA A 8 -1.44 33.34 -15.28
C ALA A 8 -0.57 32.15 -15.67
N ARG A 9 0.74 32.29 -15.54
CA ARG A 9 1.69 31.16 -15.64
C ARG A 9 1.38 30.18 -14.52
N LEU A 10 0.84 29.00 -14.89
CA LEU A 10 0.86 27.83 -14.02
C LEU A 10 2.32 27.50 -13.70
N THR A 11 2.75 27.82 -12.51
CA THR A 11 4.01 27.34 -11.95
C THR A 11 3.86 25.83 -11.73
N VAL A 12 4.39 25.06 -12.66
CA VAL A 12 4.61 23.61 -12.45
C VAL A 12 5.47 23.48 -11.21
N PRO A 13 5.07 22.68 -10.20
CA PRO A 13 5.93 22.42 -9.06
C PRO A 13 7.24 21.83 -9.58
N ARG A 14 8.34 22.52 -9.25
CA ARG A 14 9.69 22.10 -9.55
C ARG A 14 9.83 20.63 -9.18
N ALA A 15 10.11 19.76 -10.15
CA ALA A 15 10.35 18.35 -9.93
C ALA A 15 11.28 18.23 -8.72
N LEU A 16 10.86 17.38 -7.79
CA LEU A 16 11.65 17.00 -6.62
C LEU A 16 13.05 16.66 -7.14
N GLU A 17 13.98 17.58 -6.93
CA GLU A 17 15.38 17.25 -6.97
C GLU A 17 15.51 16.08 -6.00
N THR A 18 15.66 14.88 -6.54
CA THR A 18 16.18 13.76 -5.77
C THR A 18 17.51 14.26 -5.27
N SER A 19 17.55 14.75 -4.02
CA SER A 19 18.78 14.93 -3.33
C SER A 19 19.40 13.53 -3.23
N VAL A 20 20.17 13.16 -4.23
CA VAL A 20 21.16 12.10 -4.08
C VAL A 20 22.03 12.62 -2.97
N THR A 21 21.74 12.20 -1.76
CA THR A 21 22.60 12.44 -0.62
C THR A 21 23.97 11.96 -1.06
N PRO A 22 25.01 12.80 -1.05
CA PRO A 22 26.34 12.36 -1.44
C PRO A 22 26.67 11.12 -0.62
N PRO A 23 27.44 10.15 -1.15
CA PRO A 23 27.78 8.94 -0.44
C PRO A 23 28.18 9.35 0.97
N ALA A 24 27.53 8.73 1.96
CA ALA A 24 27.71 9.06 3.37
C ALA A 24 29.22 9.24 3.60
N ARG A 25 29.62 10.41 4.12
CA ARG A 25 30.99 10.59 4.63
C ARG A 25 31.31 9.33 5.39
N GLU A 26 32.43 8.66 5.05
CA GLU A 26 32.86 7.45 5.72
C GLU A 26 32.62 7.66 7.22
N ARG A 27 31.74 6.84 7.81
CA ARG A 27 31.48 6.93 9.25
C ARG A 27 32.85 6.84 9.90
N ASP A 28 33.21 7.82 10.69
CA ASP A 28 34.49 7.81 11.40
C ASP A 28 34.49 6.58 12.31
N ILE A 29 35.16 5.52 11.83
CA ILE A 29 35.24 4.24 12.53
C ILE A 29 35.96 4.36 13.88
N SER A 30 36.65 5.48 14.15
CA SER A 30 37.30 5.75 15.44
C SER A 30 36.29 5.86 16.60
N GLN A 31 35.03 6.18 16.30
CA GLN A 31 33.93 6.27 17.29
C GLN A 31 33.21 4.95 17.50
N SER A 32 33.61 3.86 16.80
CA SER A 32 32.98 2.56 16.95
C SER A 32 33.16 2.01 18.36
N CYS A 33 32.10 1.40 18.89
CA CYS A 33 32.12 0.72 20.17
C CYS A 33 32.78 -0.66 20.03
N ILE A 34 33.90 -0.86 20.72
CA ILE A 34 34.68 -2.10 20.69
C ILE A 34 34.62 -2.73 22.08
N LEU A 35 34.15 -3.98 22.15
CA LEU A 35 34.21 -4.76 23.37
C LEU A 35 35.38 -5.73 23.32
N ILE A 36 36.20 -5.74 24.37
CA ILE A 36 37.35 -6.67 24.55
C ILE A 36 37.00 -7.61 25.69
N VAL A 37 37.06 -8.93 25.43
CA VAL A 37 36.79 -9.99 26.38
C VAL A 37 37.95 -10.94 26.40
N ASP A 38 38.69 -10.98 27.51
CA ASP A 38 39.90 -11.82 27.70
C ASP A 38 40.11 -11.99 29.21
N ASP A 39 40.35 -13.21 29.70
CA ASP A 39 40.53 -13.47 31.12
C ASP A 39 41.87 -12.94 31.68
N GLU A 40 42.82 -12.66 30.81
CA GLU A 40 44.08 -12.04 31.17
C GLU A 40 44.04 -10.53 31.04
N SER A 41 44.00 -9.79 32.17
CA SER A 41 43.97 -8.31 32.19
C SER A 41 45.12 -7.67 31.40
N LEU A 42 46.27 -8.37 31.28
CA LEU A 42 47.40 -7.87 30.49
C LEU A 42 47.10 -7.84 28.99
N ASN A 43 46.41 -8.88 28.47
CA ASN A 43 45.98 -8.93 27.06
C ASN A 43 44.99 -7.79 26.73
N ILE A 44 44.04 -7.54 27.66
CA ILE A 44 43.11 -6.42 27.56
C ILE A 44 43.85 -5.09 27.46
N GLU A 45 44.81 -4.86 28.38
CA GLU A 45 45.57 -3.62 28.42
C GLU A 45 46.39 -3.40 27.14
N VAL A 46 47.04 -4.45 26.61
CA VAL A 46 47.81 -4.42 25.37
C VAL A 46 46.88 -4.07 24.18
N ALA A 47 45.77 -4.77 24.04
CA ALA A 47 44.81 -4.52 22.97
C ALA A 47 44.25 -3.11 23.09
N ARG A 48 43.85 -2.66 24.27
CA ARG A 48 43.36 -1.31 24.55
C ARG A 48 44.36 -0.25 24.12
N ARG A 49 45.62 -0.34 24.52
CA ARG A 49 46.68 0.64 24.16
C ARG A 49 46.90 0.71 22.64
N HIS A 50 46.86 -0.42 21.94
CA HIS A 50 46.96 -0.41 20.47
C HIS A 50 45.80 0.34 19.82
N LEU A 51 44.57 0.15 20.35
CA LEU A 51 43.36 0.80 19.84
C LEU A 51 43.34 2.31 20.18
N GLU A 52 43.68 2.68 21.41
CA GLU A 52 43.75 4.08 21.84
C GLU A 52 44.80 4.86 21.03
N TYR A 53 45.98 4.27 20.79
CA TYR A 53 47.05 4.88 19.96
C TYR A 53 46.55 5.09 18.50
N ALA A 54 45.68 4.24 18.01
CA ALA A 54 45.09 4.37 16.68
C ALA A 54 43.86 5.29 16.64
N GLY A 55 43.49 5.92 17.76
CA GLY A 55 42.43 6.92 17.85
C GLY A 55 41.03 6.35 18.21
N TYR A 56 40.89 5.08 18.53
CA TYR A 56 39.60 4.53 19.02
C TYR A 56 39.36 4.96 20.46
N THR A 57 38.20 5.54 20.74
CA THR A 57 37.88 6.14 22.05
C THR A 57 36.78 5.43 22.81
N ASN A 58 35.95 4.63 22.13
CA ASN A 58 34.80 3.94 22.74
C ASN A 58 35.14 2.47 22.97
N LEU A 59 35.91 2.21 24.02
CA LEU A 59 36.41 0.88 24.37
C LEU A 59 35.81 0.38 25.68
N ILE A 60 35.19 -0.78 25.63
CA ILE A 60 34.64 -1.52 26.77
C ILE A 60 35.46 -2.78 26.92
N SER A 61 35.71 -3.25 28.14
CA SER A 61 36.41 -4.49 28.36
C SER A 61 35.90 -5.21 29.61
N THR A 62 36.08 -6.52 29.62
CA THR A 62 35.87 -7.39 30.79
C THR A 62 36.85 -8.55 30.78
N ASP A 63 37.31 -8.92 31.97
CA ASP A 63 38.13 -10.08 32.23
C ASP A 63 37.28 -11.28 32.76
N HIS A 64 35.97 -11.13 32.79
CA HIS A 64 35.02 -12.14 33.23
C HIS A 64 34.11 -12.58 32.05
N ALA A 65 34.28 -13.83 31.62
CA ALA A 65 33.50 -14.41 30.51
C ALA A 65 31.97 -14.29 30.70
N GLY A 66 31.48 -14.47 31.95
CA GLY A 66 30.05 -14.35 32.27
C GLY A 66 29.45 -12.94 32.06
N GLN A 67 30.27 -11.89 31.99
CA GLN A 67 29.81 -10.53 31.74
C GLN A 67 29.72 -10.19 30.25
N ALA A 68 30.28 -11.01 29.38
CA ALA A 68 30.33 -10.71 27.93
C ALA A 68 28.96 -10.50 27.30
N LEU A 69 28.05 -11.45 27.44
CA LEU A 69 26.68 -11.36 26.88
C LEU A 69 25.86 -10.18 27.46
N PRO A 70 25.84 -9.95 28.80
CA PRO A 70 25.22 -8.74 29.37
C PRO A 70 25.78 -7.44 28.80
N LEU A 71 27.12 -7.32 28.66
CA LEU A 71 27.74 -6.12 28.09
C LEU A 71 27.42 -5.94 26.60
N ILE A 72 27.39 -7.02 25.82
CA ILE A 72 26.99 -6.98 24.41
C ILE A 72 25.53 -6.53 24.29
N GLY A 73 24.62 -7.03 25.09
CA GLY A 73 23.21 -6.64 25.10
C GLY A 73 23.01 -5.17 25.48
N LEU A 74 23.77 -4.71 26.50
CA LEU A 74 23.66 -3.34 27.02
C LEU A 74 24.26 -2.30 26.06
N HIS A 75 25.47 -2.54 25.58
CA HIS A 75 26.25 -1.55 24.83
C HIS A 75 26.16 -1.69 23.31
N ARG A 76 25.66 -2.82 22.82
CA ARG A 76 25.53 -3.10 21.37
C ARG A 76 26.80 -2.77 20.59
N PRO A 77 27.96 -3.39 20.90
CA PRO A 77 29.23 -3.05 20.30
C PRO A 77 29.23 -3.27 18.79
N ASP A 78 29.97 -2.43 18.06
CA ASP A 78 30.18 -2.57 16.61
C ASP A 78 31.07 -3.77 16.28
N VAL A 79 31.90 -4.22 17.23
CA VAL A 79 32.73 -5.42 17.13
C VAL A 79 33.11 -5.93 18.53
N VAL A 80 33.25 -7.25 18.64
CA VAL A 80 33.75 -7.92 19.85
C VAL A 80 35.12 -8.56 19.52
N LEU A 81 36.13 -8.26 20.32
CA LEU A 81 37.39 -9.01 20.40
C LEU A 81 37.23 -10.03 21.52
N LEU A 82 37.28 -11.31 21.22
CA LEU A 82 36.92 -12.38 22.14
C LEU A 82 38.00 -13.46 22.21
N ASP A 83 38.54 -13.67 23.39
CA ASP A 83 39.44 -14.81 23.62
C ASP A 83 38.67 -16.13 23.55
N ILE A 84 39.33 -17.17 23.01
CA ILE A 84 38.78 -18.53 23.00
C ILE A 84 38.89 -19.19 24.36
N HIS A 85 40.06 -19.09 25.00
CA HIS A 85 40.44 -19.89 26.14
C HIS A 85 40.24 -19.13 27.45
N MET A 86 39.02 -19.08 27.94
CA MET A 86 38.67 -18.46 29.22
C MET A 86 38.14 -19.48 30.19
N PRO A 87 38.35 -19.30 31.54
CA PRO A 87 37.77 -20.12 32.57
C PRO A 87 36.23 -20.04 32.54
N GLU A 88 35.55 -21.08 33.02
CA GLU A 88 34.08 -21.20 33.18
C GLU A 88 33.29 -21.23 31.86
N ILE A 89 33.46 -20.27 30.97
CA ILE A 89 32.74 -20.17 29.70
C ILE A 89 33.76 -19.88 28.60
N SER A 90 33.84 -20.74 27.61
CA SER A 90 34.76 -20.56 26.48
C SER A 90 34.25 -19.47 25.51
N GLY A 91 35.19 -18.82 24.80
CA GLY A 91 34.78 -17.84 23.77
C GLY A 91 33.91 -18.42 22.65
N LEU A 92 34.06 -19.74 22.38
CA LEU A 92 33.20 -20.41 21.37
C LEU A 92 31.75 -20.55 21.88
N GLU A 93 31.52 -20.76 23.16
CA GLU A 93 30.18 -20.81 23.74
C GLU A 93 29.53 -19.43 23.73
N ILE A 94 30.30 -18.37 24.03
CA ILE A 94 29.83 -16.99 23.91
C ILE A 94 29.49 -16.65 22.44
N LEU A 95 30.34 -17.05 21.50
CA LEU A 95 30.10 -16.85 20.06
C LEU A 95 28.81 -17.57 19.61
N ALA A 96 28.61 -18.83 20.05
CA ALA A 96 27.41 -19.59 19.75
C ALA A 96 26.16 -18.91 20.31
N ALA A 97 26.22 -18.37 21.52
CA ALA A 97 25.12 -17.60 22.12
C ALA A 97 24.82 -16.33 21.34
N ILE A 98 25.85 -15.57 20.93
CA ILE A 98 25.69 -14.38 20.07
C ILE A 98 25.00 -14.75 18.74
N ARG A 99 25.39 -15.86 18.10
CA ARG A 99 24.82 -16.29 16.80
C ARG A 99 23.41 -16.83 16.92
N SER A 100 23.02 -17.33 18.09
CA SER A 100 21.66 -17.83 18.36
C SER A 100 20.66 -16.71 18.65
N ASP A 101 21.11 -15.53 19.05
CA ASP A 101 20.26 -14.38 19.35
C ASP A 101 19.97 -13.59 18.08
N LYS A 102 18.67 -13.32 17.82
CA LYS A 102 18.24 -12.62 16.59
C LYS A 102 18.79 -11.20 16.47
N GLU A 103 18.97 -10.50 17.59
CA GLU A 103 19.43 -9.11 17.59
C GLU A 103 20.96 -9.01 17.59
N LEU A 104 21.64 -9.95 18.25
CA LEU A 104 23.08 -9.96 18.38
C LEU A 104 23.80 -10.72 17.26
N SER A 105 23.09 -11.58 16.53
CA SER A 105 23.66 -12.47 15.49
C SER A 105 24.48 -11.76 14.42
N ARG A 106 24.20 -10.47 14.18
CA ARG A 106 24.93 -9.62 13.21
C ARG A 106 26.14 -8.90 13.80
N THR A 107 26.39 -9.03 15.11
CA THR A 107 27.55 -8.40 15.75
C THR A 107 28.82 -9.10 15.29
N PRO A 108 29.78 -8.39 14.67
CA PRO A 108 31.05 -8.98 14.28
C PRO A 108 31.84 -9.42 15.50
N VAL A 109 32.45 -10.60 15.40
CA VAL A 109 33.31 -11.17 16.46
C VAL A 109 34.67 -11.53 15.84
N ILE A 110 35.74 -10.93 16.34
CA ILE A 110 37.13 -11.31 16.04
C ILE A 110 37.63 -12.17 17.21
N ILE A 111 37.95 -13.39 16.91
CA ILE A 111 38.47 -14.34 17.91
C ILE A 111 39.96 -14.13 18.12
N LEU A 112 40.39 -14.02 19.38
CA LEU A 112 41.79 -14.02 19.79
C LEU A 112 42.18 -15.45 20.20
N THR A 113 43.29 -15.98 19.68
CA THR A 113 43.71 -17.36 19.99
C THR A 113 45.22 -17.48 20.09
N SER A 114 45.69 -18.21 21.09
CA SER A 114 47.09 -18.63 21.23
C SER A 114 47.44 -19.88 20.41
N SER A 115 46.40 -20.60 19.95
CA SER A 115 46.60 -21.83 19.19
C SER A 115 47.02 -21.54 17.75
N SER A 116 48.08 -22.17 17.32
CA SER A 116 48.49 -22.23 15.89
C SER A 116 47.76 -23.37 15.16
N ASP A 117 46.99 -24.19 15.85
CA ASP A 117 46.31 -25.34 15.31
C ASP A 117 45.26 -24.95 14.26
N PRO A 118 45.35 -25.46 13.02
CA PRO A 118 44.38 -25.18 11.95
C PRO A 118 42.97 -25.62 12.30
N ASP A 119 42.78 -26.69 13.05
CA ASP A 119 41.44 -27.22 13.36
C ASP A 119 40.70 -26.29 14.31
N THR A 120 41.36 -25.75 15.32
CA THR A 120 40.77 -24.73 16.23
C THR A 120 40.32 -23.48 15.47
N LYS A 121 41.12 -23.01 14.50
CA LYS A 121 40.78 -21.88 13.66
C LYS A 121 39.57 -22.16 12.76
N LEU A 122 39.50 -23.35 12.19
CA LEU A 122 38.39 -23.77 11.33
C LEU A 122 37.07 -23.87 12.15
N ILE A 123 37.13 -24.46 13.36
CA ILE A 123 35.98 -24.55 14.26
C ILE A 123 35.43 -23.14 14.59
N ALA A 124 36.28 -22.19 14.93
CA ALA A 124 35.83 -20.82 15.25
C ALA A 124 35.17 -20.13 14.04
N LEU A 125 35.71 -20.27 12.83
CA LEU A 125 35.08 -19.72 11.61
C LEU A 125 33.76 -20.40 11.28
N GLN A 126 33.67 -21.74 11.42
CA GLN A 126 32.41 -22.47 11.22
C GLN A 126 31.34 -22.12 12.26
N ALA A 127 31.77 -21.80 13.50
CA ALA A 127 30.87 -21.29 14.54
C ALA A 127 30.42 -19.84 14.28
N GLY A 128 30.92 -19.21 13.23
CA GLY A 128 30.46 -17.86 12.81
C GLY A 128 31.35 -16.71 13.29
N ALA A 129 32.61 -16.96 13.66
CA ALA A 129 33.55 -15.86 13.85
C ALA A 129 33.73 -15.07 12.56
N THR A 130 33.80 -13.74 12.69
CA THR A 130 33.99 -12.85 11.52
C THR A 130 35.44 -12.87 11.06
N ASP A 131 36.39 -12.96 11.99
CA ASP A 131 37.82 -13.05 11.72
C ASP A 131 38.56 -13.66 12.94
N LEU A 132 39.86 -13.94 12.78
CA LEU A 132 40.74 -14.54 13.79
C LEU A 132 42.02 -13.73 13.89
N LEU A 133 42.51 -13.59 15.11
CA LEU A 133 43.80 -12.98 15.45
C LEU A 133 44.61 -13.88 16.35
N GLN A 134 45.89 -14.08 16.00
CA GLN A 134 46.78 -14.91 16.84
C GLN A 134 47.44 -14.05 17.92
N LYS A 135 47.46 -14.60 19.15
CA LYS A 135 48.25 -14.04 20.26
C LYS A 135 49.74 -14.43 20.11
N PRO A 136 50.73 -13.55 20.41
CA PRO A 136 50.55 -12.19 20.92
C PRO A 136 50.02 -11.25 19.82
N VAL A 137 49.07 -10.37 20.19
CA VAL A 137 48.37 -9.48 19.29
C VAL A 137 49.32 -8.38 18.79
N HIS A 138 49.66 -8.40 17.49
CA HIS A 138 50.43 -7.36 16.85
C HIS A 138 49.55 -6.17 16.41
N SER A 139 49.94 -4.95 16.78
CA SER A 139 49.13 -3.73 16.52
C SER A 139 48.75 -3.57 15.04
N GLY A 140 49.66 -3.78 14.10
CA GLY A 140 49.40 -3.65 12.66
C GLY A 140 48.34 -4.64 12.16
N GLU A 141 48.38 -5.90 12.62
CA GLU A 141 47.41 -6.91 12.23
C GLU A 141 46.02 -6.64 12.87
N LEU A 142 45.97 -6.31 14.17
CA LEU A 142 44.75 -5.93 14.87
C LEU A 142 44.06 -4.79 14.15
N LEU A 143 44.75 -3.70 13.89
CA LEU A 143 44.16 -2.50 13.29
C LEU A 143 43.72 -2.74 11.84
N ALA A 144 44.44 -3.52 11.06
CA ALA A 144 44.05 -3.88 9.70
C ALA A 144 42.74 -4.71 9.66
N ARG A 145 42.66 -5.76 10.48
CA ARG A 145 41.48 -6.64 10.56
C ARG A 145 40.28 -5.92 11.13
N LEU A 146 40.47 -5.23 12.26
CA LEU A 146 39.42 -4.43 12.90
C LEU A 146 38.86 -3.37 11.94
N GLY A 147 39.72 -2.61 11.28
CA GLY A 147 39.31 -1.62 10.31
C GLY A 147 38.50 -2.20 9.16
N ASN A 148 38.86 -3.37 8.65
CA ASN A 148 38.08 -4.08 7.63
C ASN A 148 36.69 -4.49 8.15
N VAL A 149 36.63 -5.11 9.32
CA VAL A 149 35.42 -5.57 9.95
C VAL A 149 34.47 -4.39 10.22
N LEU A 150 34.97 -3.30 10.79
CA LEU A 150 34.17 -2.10 11.08
C LEU A 150 33.66 -1.41 9.81
N ARG A 151 34.45 -1.34 8.74
CA ARG A 151 33.97 -0.78 7.45
C ARG A 151 32.85 -1.63 6.87
N VAL A 152 32.99 -2.96 6.87
CA VAL A 152 31.93 -3.86 6.39
C VAL A 152 30.67 -3.71 7.23
N LYS A 153 30.79 -3.67 8.56
CA LYS A 153 29.67 -3.45 9.47
C LYS A 153 28.95 -2.11 9.20
N ALA A 154 29.72 -1.02 9.11
CA ALA A 154 29.15 0.30 8.83
C ALA A 154 28.39 0.33 7.49
N TYR A 155 28.92 -0.35 6.46
CA TYR A 155 28.25 -0.45 5.17
C TYR A 155 26.96 -1.29 5.24
N GLN A 156 27.00 -2.41 5.94
CA GLN A 156 25.80 -3.25 6.15
C GLN A 156 24.70 -2.50 6.90
N ASP A 157 25.06 -1.77 7.97
CA ASP A 157 24.12 -0.96 8.74
C ASP A 157 23.51 0.17 7.90
N HIS A 158 24.34 0.79 7.05
CA HIS A 158 23.86 1.82 6.11
C HIS A 158 22.84 1.25 5.11
N LEU A 159 23.16 0.10 4.51
CA LEU A 159 22.24 -0.57 3.58
C LEU A 159 20.92 -0.97 4.25
N HIS A 160 21.00 -1.51 5.46
CA HIS A 160 19.79 -1.91 6.21
C HIS A 160 18.88 -0.70 6.49
N LYS A 161 19.46 0.37 7.02
CA LYS A 161 18.72 1.62 7.27
C LYS A 161 18.14 2.23 5.99
N HIS A 162 18.88 2.16 4.89
CA HIS A 162 18.38 2.67 3.61
C HIS A 162 17.24 1.83 3.05
N SER A 163 17.31 0.49 3.21
CA SER A 163 16.21 -0.41 2.85
C SER A 163 14.93 -0.10 3.62
N GLU A 164 15.03 0.07 4.94
CA GLU A 164 13.88 0.45 5.79
C GLU A 164 13.27 1.79 5.36
N GLN A 165 14.11 2.79 5.06
CA GLN A 165 13.64 4.10 4.58
C GLN A 165 12.93 4.00 3.22
N LEU A 166 13.45 3.17 2.30
CA LEU A 166 12.81 2.94 1.00
C LEU A 166 11.47 2.22 1.16
N GLU A 167 11.39 1.19 1.98
CA GLU A 167 10.14 0.47 2.25
C GLU A 167 9.07 1.41 2.80
N GLU A 168 9.42 2.26 3.77
CA GLU A 168 8.48 3.24 4.33
C GLU A 168 8.08 4.31 3.29
N ALA A 169 9.03 4.76 2.45
CA ALA A 169 8.72 5.71 1.38
C ALA A 169 7.79 5.11 0.32
N VAL A 170 8.01 3.85 -0.07
CA VAL A 170 7.14 3.10 -0.98
C VAL A 170 5.75 2.96 -0.38
N ARG A 171 5.65 2.51 0.88
CA ARG A 171 4.38 2.37 1.58
C ARG A 171 3.59 3.70 1.59
N ARG A 172 4.23 4.79 1.95
CA ARG A 172 3.59 6.12 1.98
C ARG A 172 3.12 6.56 0.59
N ARG A 173 3.97 6.40 -0.43
CA ARG A 173 3.62 6.76 -1.80
C ARG A 173 2.49 5.93 -2.37
N THR A 174 2.41 4.65 -2.02
CA THR A 174 1.30 3.79 -2.43
C THR A 174 -0.03 4.29 -1.86
N VAL A 175 -0.07 4.64 -0.56
CA VAL A 175 -1.27 5.19 0.08
C VAL A 175 -1.68 6.53 -0.55
N GLU A 176 -0.72 7.45 -0.78
CA GLU A 176 -0.98 8.74 -1.43
C GLU A 176 -1.55 8.55 -2.85
N LEU A 177 -1.00 7.61 -3.61
CA LEU A 177 -1.46 7.32 -4.97
C LEU A 177 -2.87 6.72 -5.00
N GLU A 178 -3.17 5.80 -4.09
CA GLU A 178 -4.50 5.21 -3.96
C GLU A 178 -5.55 6.27 -3.58
N ALA A 179 -5.24 7.16 -2.63
CA ALA A 179 -6.11 8.27 -2.26
C ALA A 179 -6.36 9.21 -3.45
N SER A 180 -5.31 9.65 -4.14
CA SER A 180 -5.43 10.53 -5.31
C SER A 180 -6.24 9.89 -6.44
N ARG A 181 -6.10 8.57 -6.63
CA ARG A 181 -6.88 7.83 -7.62
C ARG A 181 -8.38 7.84 -7.29
N LEU A 182 -8.74 7.64 -6.02
CA LEU A 182 -10.13 7.70 -5.57
C LEU A 182 -10.70 9.11 -5.70
N ASP A 183 -9.91 10.14 -5.39
CA ASP A 183 -10.33 11.53 -5.56
C ASP A 183 -10.68 11.86 -7.01
N VAL A 184 -9.91 11.36 -7.99
CA VAL A 184 -10.21 11.51 -9.42
C VAL A 184 -11.51 10.80 -9.78
N ILE A 185 -11.73 9.57 -9.30
CA ILE A 185 -12.96 8.80 -9.52
C ILE A 185 -14.18 9.58 -8.96
N HIS A 186 -14.09 10.06 -7.73
CA HIS A 186 -15.15 10.84 -7.09
C HIS A 186 -15.41 12.16 -7.82
N CYS A 187 -14.37 12.81 -8.35
CA CYS A 187 -14.51 14.04 -9.13
C CYS A 187 -15.27 13.78 -10.43
N LEU A 188 -14.92 12.72 -11.17
CA LEU A 188 -15.57 12.33 -12.42
C LEU A 188 -17.03 11.92 -12.18
N ALA A 189 -17.29 11.13 -11.16
CA ALA A 189 -18.63 10.68 -10.81
C ALA A 189 -19.52 11.88 -10.43
N ARG A 190 -19.05 12.78 -9.57
CA ARG A 190 -19.77 14.01 -9.21
C ARG A 190 -20.00 14.94 -10.42
N ALA A 191 -19.02 15.07 -11.32
CA ALA A 191 -19.19 15.88 -12.51
C ALA A 191 -20.29 15.35 -13.45
N ALA A 192 -20.51 14.03 -13.46
CA ALA A 192 -21.61 13.42 -14.21
C ALA A 192 -22.97 13.71 -13.56
N GLU A 193 -23.06 13.61 -12.24
CA GLU A 193 -24.30 13.82 -11.48
C GLU A 193 -24.68 15.29 -11.31
N PHE A 194 -23.72 16.21 -11.23
CA PHE A 194 -24.00 17.65 -11.08
C PHE A 194 -24.95 18.21 -12.14
N ARG A 195 -25.13 17.49 -13.25
CA ARG A 195 -26.10 17.84 -14.29
C ARG A 195 -27.54 17.41 -13.96
N ASP A 196 -27.72 16.45 -13.05
CA ASP A 196 -28.98 15.73 -12.79
C ASP A 196 -29.41 15.78 -11.30
N ASP A 197 -28.44 15.79 -10.38
CA ASP A 197 -28.65 15.82 -8.94
C ASP A 197 -27.63 16.75 -8.25
N ASP A 198 -28.11 17.66 -7.38
CA ASP A 198 -27.30 18.75 -6.83
C ASP A 198 -26.20 18.31 -5.83
N THR A 199 -26.28 17.12 -5.23
CA THR A 199 -25.49 16.83 -4.03
C THR A 199 -24.31 15.85 -4.24
N GLY A 200 -24.36 15.00 -5.26
CA GLY A 200 -23.36 13.95 -5.48
C GLY A 200 -23.25 12.91 -4.36
N GLN A 201 -24.14 12.93 -3.37
CA GLN A 201 -24.17 11.97 -2.27
C GLN A 201 -24.72 10.61 -2.70
N HIS A 202 -25.58 10.61 -3.72
CA HIS A 202 -26.15 9.40 -4.29
C HIS A 202 -25.07 8.38 -4.69
N ILE A 203 -24.09 8.78 -5.45
CA ILE A 203 -23.02 7.90 -5.93
C ILE A 203 -22.24 7.24 -4.77
N ILE A 204 -21.99 8.03 -3.70
CA ILE A 204 -21.28 7.52 -2.51
C ILE A 204 -22.15 6.47 -1.81
N ARG A 205 -23.46 6.73 -1.69
CA ARG A 205 -24.40 5.77 -1.07
C ARG A 205 -24.53 4.50 -1.89
N VAL A 206 -24.73 4.59 -3.19
CA VAL A 206 -24.81 3.43 -4.11
C VAL A 206 -23.53 2.57 -4.01
N GLY A 207 -22.34 3.18 -4.04
CA GLY A 207 -21.09 2.45 -3.85
C GLY A 207 -21.03 1.70 -2.53
N ARG A 208 -21.45 2.34 -1.41
CA ARG A 208 -21.46 1.72 -0.09
C ARG A 208 -22.49 0.59 0.01
N TYR A 209 -23.69 0.77 -0.54
CA TYR A 209 -24.70 -0.29 -0.57
C TYR A 209 -24.21 -1.49 -1.38
N ALA A 210 -23.63 -1.26 -2.55
CA ALA A 210 -23.07 -2.31 -3.37
C ALA A 210 -21.98 -3.11 -2.61
N ARG A 211 -21.12 -2.42 -1.87
CA ARG A 211 -20.10 -3.04 -1.02
C ARG A 211 -20.73 -3.92 0.06
N ILE A 212 -21.74 -3.42 0.80
CA ILE A 212 -22.41 -4.15 1.89
C ILE A 212 -23.06 -5.43 1.36
N ILE A 213 -23.75 -5.34 0.21
CA ILE A 213 -24.38 -6.50 -0.45
C ILE A 213 -23.32 -7.52 -0.87
N ALA A 214 -22.26 -7.07 -1.53
CA ALA A 214 -21.17 -7.93 -2.02
C ALA A 214 -20.40 -8.60 -0.87
N GLU A 215 -20.19 -7.91 0.25
CA GLU A 215 -19.59 -8.47 1.45
C GLU A 215 -20.41 -9.65 1.99
N LYS A 216 -21.75 -9.50 2.02
CA LYS A 216 -22.65 -10.59 2.42
C LYS A 216 -22.61 -11.77 1.44
N LEU A 217 -22.38 -11.51 0.16
CA LEU A 217 -22.22 -12.55 -0.88
C LEU A 217 -20.84 -13.23 -0.86
N GLY A 218 -19.94 -12.84 0.06
CA GLY A 218 -18.65 -13.48 0.23
C GLY A 218 -17.52 -12.95 -0.68
N PHE A 219 -17.66 -11.75 -1.22
CA PHE A 219 -16.59 -11.12 -1.99
C PHE A 219 -15.37 -10.87 -1.11
N SER A 220 -14.18 -11.09 -1.67
CA SER A 220 -12.90 -10.79 -1.00
C SER A 220 -12.71 -9.28 -0.80
N GLN A 221 -11.89 -8.89 0.17
CA GLN A 221 -11.56 -7.47 0.41
C GLN A 221 -11.00 -6.78 -0.85
N ARG A 222 -10.26 -7.50 -1.68
CA ARG A 222 -9.74 -6.98 -2.96
C ARG A 222 -10.87 -6.65 -3.94
N GLU A 223 -11.86 -7.54 -4.07
CA GLU A 223 -13.02 -7.33 -4.94
C GLU A 223 -13.90 -6.20 -4.44
N LEU A 224 -14.12 -6.10 -3.12
CA LEU A 224 -14.86 -5.01 -2.49
C LEU A 224 -14.21 -3.64 -2.75
N ASN A 225 -12.90 -3.55 -2.66
CA ASN A 225 -12.14 -2.33 -2.93
C ASN A 225 -12.16 -1.90 -4.42
N ILE A 226 -12.54 -2.81 -5.30
CA ILE A 226 -12.75 -2.52 -6.73
C ILE A 226 -14.22 -2.17 -6.98
N LEU A 227 -15.16 -2.93 -6.42
CA LEU A 227 -16.59 -2.79 -6.68
C LEU A 227 -17.14 -1.44 -6.18
N GLU A 228 -16.80 -1.03 -4.96
CA GLU A 228 -17.32 0.21 -4.36
C GLU A 228 -17.06 1.44 -5.25
N PRO A 229 -15.81 1.76 -5.64
CA PRO A 229 -15.56 2.89 -6.53
C PRO A 229 -16.06 2.65 -7.96
N ALA A 230 -16.16 1.42 -8.42
CA ALA A 230 -16.70 1.11 -9.75
C ALA A 230 -18.21 1.37 -9.83
N ALA A 231 -18.96 1.01 -8.78
CA ALA A 231 -20.39 1.27 -8.69
C ALA A 231 -20.72 2.78 -8.66
N GLN A 232 -19.83 3.59 -8.10
CA GLN A 232 -19.97 5.06 -8.11
C GLN A 232 -19.92 5.67 -9.53
N LEU A 233 -19.41 4.94 -10.52
CA LEU A 233 -19.31 5.39 -11.91
C LEU A 233 -20.43 4.83 -12.80
N HIS A 234 -21.46 4.16 -12.24
CA HIS A 234 -22.51 3.49 -13.03
C HIS A 234 -23.17 4.44 -14.05
N ASP A 235 -23.44 5.67 -13.65
CA ASP A 235 -24.13 6.72 -14.39
C ASP A 235 -23.22 7.77 -15.06
N VAL A 236 -21.90 7.57 -15.07
CA VAL A 236 -20.94 8.50 -15.68
C VAL A 236 -21.27 8.83 -17.15
N GLY A 237 -21.96 7.94 -17.84
CA GLY A 237 -22.43 8.11 -19.21
C GLY A 237 -23.48 9.18 -19.42
N LYS A 238 -24.16 9.66 -18.37
CA LYS A 238 -25.09 10.79 -18.42
C LYS A 238 -24.43 12.06 -18.97
N ILE A 239 -23.10 12.18 -18.87
CA ILE A 239 -22.33 13.26 -19.51
C ILE A 239 -22.63 13.34 -21.03
N GLY A 240 -22.90 12.23 -21.69
CA GLY A 240 -23.19 12.15 -23.13
C GLY A 240 -24.65 12.38 -23.49
N VAL A 241 -25.57 12.56 -22.54
CA VAL A 241 -27.00 12.79 -22.78
C VAL A 241 -27.26 14.30 -22.92
N ALA A 242 -28.10 14.68 -23.88
CA ALA A 242 -28.48 16.09 -24.10
C ALA A 242 -29.34 16.60 -22.93
N ASP A 243 -29.13 17.87 -22.50
CA ASP A 243 -29.88 18.50 -21.40
C ASP A 243 -31.39 18.51 -21.62
N ALA A 244 -31.81 18.68 -22.87
CA ALA A 244 -33.22 18.65 -23.23
C ALA A 244 -33.94 17.34 -22.90
N VAL A 245 -33.18 16.23 -22.79
CA VAL A 245 -33.69 14.91 -22.40
C VAL A 245 -33.42 14.67 -20.92
N LEU A 246 -32.20 14.93 -20.44
CA LEU A 246 -31.75 14.67 -19.07
C LEU A 246 -32.55 15.49 -18.04
N LEU A 247 -32.80 16.79 -18.34
CA LEU A 247 -33.46 17.74 -17.42
C LEU A 247 -34.92 17.97 -17.74
N LYS A 248 -35.54 17.12 -18.55
CA LYS A 248 -36.94 17.30 -18.96
C LYS A 248 -37.89 17.20 -17.77
N PRO A 249 -38.69 18.26 -17.47
CA PRO A 249 -39.68 18.17 -16.43
C PRO A 249 -40.89 17.35 -16.93
N GLY A 250 -40.94 16.06 -16.62
CA GLY A 250 -42.06 15.19 -16.95
C GLY A 250 -41.64 13.84 -17.56
N LYS A 251 -42.62 13.11 -18.12
CA LYS A 251 -42.33 11.80 -18.73
C LYS A 251 -41.62 11.98 -20.08
N LEU A 252 -40.61 11.16 -20.33
CA LEU A 252 -39.94 11.08 -21.62
C LEU A 252 -40.85 10.43 -22.66
N THR A 253 -40.76 10.90 -23.91
CA THR A 253 -41.33 10.16 -25.03
C THR A 253 -40.56 8.87 -25.31
N PRO A 254 -41.07 7.92 -26.09
CA PRO A 254 -40.33 6.72 -26.45
C PRO A 254 -38.97 7.03 -27.07
N GLU A 255 -38.87 8.02 -27.95
CA GLU A 255 -37.63 8.44 -28.62
C GLU A 255 -36.64 9.08 -27.64
N GLU A 256 -37.13 9.92 -26.73
CA GLU A 256 -36.32 10.53 -25.65
C GLU A 256 -35.86 9.46 -24.64
N PHE A 257 -36.70 8.47 -24.34
CA PHE A 257 -36.33 7.35 -23.50
C PHE A 257 -35.22 6.50 -24.15
N GLU A 258 -35.30 6.24 -25.46
CA GLU A 258 -34.21 5.59 -26.21
C GLU A 258 -32.92 6.41 -26.15
N MET A 259 -33.01 7.74 -26.24
CA MET A 259 -31.84 8.61 -26.09
C MET A 259 -31.29 8.57 -24.66
N MET A 260 -32.14 8.53 -23.62
CA MET A 260 -31.72 8.36 -22.24
C MET A 260 -30.99 7.03 -22.02
N GLN A 261 -31.49 5.93 -22.58
CA GLN A 261 -30.83 4.61 -22.47
C GLN A 261 -29.41 4.58 -23.01
N LYS A 262 -29.05 5.50 -23.91
CA LYS A 262 -27.69 5.58 -24.48
C LYS A 262 -26.61 5.95 -23.46
N HIS A 263 -26.97 6.46 -22.25
CA HIS A 263 -25.98 6.74 -21.22
C HIS A 263 -25.18 5.49 -20.81
N CYS A 264 -25.79 4.31 -20.79
CA CYS A 264 -25.09 3.03 -20.53
C CYS A 264 -23.96 2.80 -21.54
N GLY A 265 -24.23 3.04 -22.83
CA GLY A 265 -23.22 2.96 -23.88
C GLY A 265 -22.17 4.08 -23.83
N PHE A 266 -22.56 5.27 -23.40
CA PHE A 266 -21.63 6.39 -23.20
C PHE A 266 -20.72 6.14 -21.99
N GLY A 267 -21.26 5.64 -20.88
CA GLY A 267 -20.48 5.25 -19.72
C GLY A 267 -19.41 4.19 -20.04
N LYS A 268 -19.77 3.17 -20.84
CA LYS A 268 -18.82 2.19 -21.35
C LYS A 268 -17.69 2.86 -22.15
N LYS A 269 -18.02 3.80 -23.06
CA LYS A 269 -17.03 4.49 -23.90
C LYS A 269 -16.11 5.39 -23.06
N ILE A 270 -16.64 6.10 -22.07
CA ILE A 270 -15.85 6.96 -21.18
C ILE A 270 -14.83 6.14 -20.40
N ALA A 271 -15.25 5.04 -19.76
CA ALA A 271 -14.37 4.17 -19.03
C ALA A 271 -13.29 3.53 -19.91
N GLN A 272 -13.66 3.10 -21.13
CA GLN A 272 -12.73 2.53 -22.10
C GLN A 272 -11.73 3.56 -22.64
N GLN A 273 -12.16 4.79 -22.93
CA GLN A 273 -11.30 5.85 -23.45
C GLN A 273 -10.25 6.32 -22.43
N VAL A 274 -10.60 6.40 -21.16
CA VAL A 274 -9.63 6.73 -20.09
C VAL A 274 -8.55 5.64 -20.03
N SER A 275 -8.94 4.37 -20.09
CA SER A 275 -8.00 3.23 -20.11
C SER A 275 -7.06 3.27 -21.33
N ASP A 276 -7.59 3.51 -22.54
CA ASP A 276 -6.81 3.54 -23.77
C ASP A 276 -5.89 4.77 -23.86
N ARG A 277 -6.33 5.93 -23.35
CA ARG A 277 -5.51 7.17 -23.32
C ARG A 277 -4.34 7.06 -22.35
N ASP A 278 -4.54 6.46 -21.19
CA ASP A 278 -3.46 6.22 -20.24
C ASP A 278 -2.39 5.30 -20.86
N ALA A 279 -2.80 4.28 -21.60
CA ALA A 279 -1.90 3.41 -22.33
C ALA A 279 -1.12 4.13 -23.45
N ILE A 280 -1.77 5.09 -24.17
CA ILE A 280 -1.13 5.86 -25.24
C ILE A 280 -0.19 6.93 -24.68
N ALA A 281 -0.59 7.66 -23.62
CA ALA A 281 0.24 8.66 -22.97
C ALA A 281 1.52 8.05 -22.39
N LEU A 282 1.43 6.85 -21.81
CA LEU A 282 2.55 6.09 -21.28
C LEU A 282 3.52 5.61 -22.38
N ARG A 283 3.03 5.27 -23.58
CA ARG A 283 3.88 4.89 -24.72
C ARG A 283 4.75 6.03 -25.23
N HIS A 284 4.36 7.28 -25.05
CA HIS A 284 5.09 8.45 -25.57
C HIS A 284 6.08 9.05 -24.57
N HIS A 285 6.06 8.67 -23.29
CA HIS A 285 6.88 9.31 -22.26
C HIS A 285 7.90 8.44 -21.55
N ALA A 286 8.02 7.17 -21.80
CA ALA A 286 9.12 6.39 -21.24
C ALA A 286 9.24 4.96 -21.76
N GLU A 287 10.23 4.68 -22.56
CA GLU A 287 10.71 3.31 -22.82
C GLU A 287 11.15 2.56 -21.55
N ILE A 288 11.40 3.27 -20.46
CA ILE A 288 11.80 2.70 -19.17
C ILE A 288 10.60 2.50 -18.24
N GLY A 289 9.60 3.36 -18.27
CA GLY A 289 8.36 3.22 -17.50
C GLY A 289 7.41 2.16 -18.09
N ALA A 290 7.42 1.95 -19.40
CA ALA A 290 6.57 0.98 -20.09
C ALA A 290 6.81 -0.48 -19.66
N ARG A 291 8.02 -0.83 -19.25
CA ARG A 291 8.34 -2.19 -18.74
C ARG A 291 7.81 -2.46 -17.33
N ILE A 292 7.52 -1.42 -16.56
CA ILE A 292 6.98 -1.54 -15.19
C ILE A 292 5.44 -1.50 -15.19
N MET A 293 4.85 -0.94 -16.25
CA MET A 293 3.41 -0.76 -16.40
C MET A 293 2.84 -1.45 -17.66
N ASP A 294 3.28 -2.66 -17.95
CA ASP A 294 2.54 -3.59 -18.80
C ASP A 294 1.28 -4.05 -18.04
N ALA A 295 0.56 -3.04 -17.59
CA ALA A 295 -0.64 -3.16 -16.80
C ALA A 295 -1.81 -3.03 -17.75
N GLY A 296 -2.51 -4.11 -17.87
CA GLY A 296 -3.87 -4.12 -18.35
C GLY A 296 -4.70 -3.00 -17.73
N SER A 297 -5.82 -2.69 -18.33
CA SER A 297 -6.84 -1.77 -17.89
C SER A 297 -7.03 -1.77 -16.37
N SER A 298 -7.19 -0.59 -15.76
CA SER A 298 -7.48 -0.48 -14.33
C SER A 298 -8.62 -1.40 -13.93
N PRO A 299 -8.47 -2.30 -12.94
CA PRO A 299 -9.55 -3.20 -12.53
C PRO A 299 -10.83 -2.47 -12.12
N ILE A 300 -10.72 -1.24 -11.58
CA ILE A 300 -11.87 -0.41 -11.23
C ILE A 300 -12.60 0.05 -12.50
N LEU A 301 -11.89 0.56 -13.50
CA LEU A 301 -12.51 1.03 -14.74
C LEU A 301 -13.11 -0.12 -15.56
N GLU A 302 -12.47 -1.28 -15.55
CA GLU A 302 -12.98 -2.49 -16.19
C GLU A 302 -14.31 -2.93 -15.55
N MET A 303 -14.39 -2.93 -14.23
CA MET A 303 -15.63 -3.24 -13.50
C MET A 303 -16.66 -2.13 -13.69
N ALA A 304 -16.28 -0.84 -13.62
CA ALA A 304 -17.17 0.28 -13.88
C ALA A 304 -17.79 0.23 -15.29
N ARG A 305 -17.00 -0.18 -16.29
CA ARG A 305 -17.49 -0.39 -17.67
C ARG A 305 -18.57 -1.46 -17.73
N ARG A 306 -18.38 -2.59 -17.03
CA ARG A 306 -19.41 -3.66 -16.97
C ARG A 306 -20.64 -3.18 -16.22
N ILE A 307 -20.47 -2.52 -15.08
CA ILE A 307 -21.59 -1.97 -14.29
C ILE A 307 -22.38 -0.94 -15.12
N ALA A 308 -21.73 0.05 -15.73
CA ALA A 308 -22.39 1.06 -16.55
C ALA A 308 -23.23 0.46 -17.69
N LEU A 309 -22.79 -0.68 -18.24
CA LEU A 309 -23.49 -1.37 -19.30
C LEU A 309 -24.66 -2.23 -18.81
N THR A 310 -24.66 -2.66 -17.52
CA THR A 310 -25.57 -3.73 -17.07
C THR A 310 -26.42 -3.42 -15.84
N HIS A 311 -26.25 -2.24 -15.21
CA HIS A 311 -27.04 -1.91 -14.00
C HIS A 311 -28.53 -1.63 -14.27
N HIS A 312 -28.94 -1.45 -15.53
CA HIS A 312 -30.33 -1.36 -15.96
C HIS A 312 -30.87 -2.65 -16.60
N GLU A 313 -30.05 -3.72 -16.65
CA GLU A 313 -30.55 -5.01 -17.02
C GLU A 313 -31.48 -5.56 -15.92
N ARG A 314 -32.43 -6.38 -16.32
CA ARG A 314 -33.43 -6.97 -15.42
C ARG A 314 -33.27 -8.47 -15.39
N TRP A 315 -33.50 -9.07 -14.24
CA TRP A 315 -33.42 -10.52 -14.06
C TRP A 315 -34.28 -11.30 -15.06
N ASP A 316 -35.44 -10.75 -15.41
CA ASP A 316 -36.39 -11.32 -16.38
C ASP A 316 -36.02 -11.11 -17.86
N GLY A 317 -34.90 -10.40 -18.16
CA GLY A 317 -34.46 -10.10 -19.52
C GLY A 317 -35.16 -8.92 -20.21
N ASN A 318 -36.08 -8.25 -19.51
CA ASN A 318 -36.80 -7.07 -20.04
C ASN A 318 -36.03 -5.75 -19.75
N GLY A 319 -34.75 -5.85 -19.42
CA GLY A 319 -33.86 -4.70 -19.20
C GLY A 319 -33.23 -4.15 -20.48
N TYR A 320 -32.29 -3.22 -20.31
CA TYR A 320 -31.53 -2.60 -21.40
C TYR A 320 -30.09 -2.35 -20.97
N PRO A 321 -29.14 -2.13 -21.88
CA PRO A 321 -29.27 -2.05 -23.35
C PRO A 321 -29.13 -3.37 -24.09
N LEU A 322 -28.75 -4.47 -23.41
CA LEU A 322 -28.39 -5.74 -24.03
C LEU A 322 -29.53 -6.79 -23.94
N GLY A 323 -30.48 -6.60 -23.02
CA GLY A 323 -31.55 -7.57 -22.74
C GLY A 323 -31.03 -8.86 -22.12
N LEU A 324 -29.99 -8.79 -21.31
CA LEU A 324 -29.43 -9.94 -20.60
C LEU A 324 -30.41 -10.40 -19.51
N ALA A 325 -30.46 -11.72 -19.25
CA ALA A 325 -31.34 -12.31 -18.27
C ALA A 325 -30.59 -13.21 -17.27
N GLY A 326 -31.08 -13.27 -16.05
CA GLY A 326 -30.56 -14.17 -15.03
C GLY A 326 -29.04 -14.00 -14.79
N ASN A 327 -28.34 -15.12 -14.81
CA ASN A 327 -26.90 -15.14 -14.54
C ASN A 327 -26.03 -14.62 -15.70
N ASP A 328 -26.60 -14.35 -16.88
CA ASP A 328 -25.88 -13.70 -17.97
C ASP A 328 -25.59 -12.21 -17.64
N ILE A 329 -26.35 -11.62 -16.71
CA ILE A 329 -26.04 -10.31 -16.17
C ILE A 329 -24.87 -10.43 -15.21
N PRO A 330 -23.76 -9.69 -15.40
CA PRO A 330 -22.65 -9.64 -14.44
C PRO A 330 -23.13 -9.34 -13.02
N ILE A 331 -22.57 -10.06 -12.05
CA ILE A 331 -23.05 -9.96 -10.64
C ILE A 331 -22.90 -8.53 -10.09
N GLU A 332 -21.86 -7.80 -10.47
CA GLU A 332 -21.67 -6.41 -10.11
C GLU A 332 -22.75 -5.49 -10.67
N GLY A 333 -23.28 -5.77 -11.85
CA GLY A 333 -24.43 -5.07 -12.44
C GLY A 333 -25.71 -5.36 -11.64
N ARG A 334 -25.98 -6.63 -11.29
CA ARG A 334 -27.14 -7.02 -10.46
C ARG A 334 -27.11 -6.38 -9.08
N ILE A 335 -25.93 -6.33 -8.43
CA ILE A 335 -25.74 -5.68 -7.13
C ILE A 335 -26.01 -4.19 -7.23
N THR A 336 -25.45 -3.52 -8.24
CA THR A 336 -25.59 -2.07 -8.44
C THR A 336 -27.02 -1.70 -8.76
N ALA A 337 -27.76 -2.52 -9.51
CA ALA A 337 -29.18 -2.29 -9.82
C ALA A 337 -30.05 -2.23 -8.54
N VAL A 338 -29.83 -3.11 -7.58
CA VAL A 338 -30.55 -3.09 -6.28
C VAL A 338 -30.17 -1.85 -5.48
N ALA A 339 -28.86 -1.53 -5.41
CA ALA A 339 -28.31 -0.40 -4.67
C ALA A 339 -28.85 0.93 -5.21
N ASP A 340 -28.82 1.12 -6.54
CA ASP A 340 -29.31 2.33 -7.22
C ASP A 340 -30.82 2.54 -7.02
N VAL A 341 -31.63 1.50 -7.27
CA VAL A 341 -33.08 1.62 -7.10
C VAL A 341 -33.46 1.89 -5.64
N PHE A 342 -32.78 1.27 -4.67
CA PHE A 342 -33.01 1.57 -3.26
C PHE A 342 -32.71 3.03 -2.95
N ASP A 343 -31.57 3.56 -3.40
CA ASP A 343 -31.23 4.97 -3.19
C ASP A 343 -32.22 5.90 -3.86
N ALA A 344 -32.62 5.60 -5.09
CA ALA A 344 -33.62 6.37 -5.84
C ALA A 344 -34.99 6.43 -5.16
N LEU A 345 -35.37 5.40 -4.40
CA LEU A 345 -36.63 5.36 -3.65
C LEU A 345 -36.52 6.06 -2.28
N SER A 346 -35.40 5.92 -1.61
CA SER A 346 -35.20 6.34 -0.22
C SER A 346 -34.61 7.73 -0.05
N SER A 347 -34.14 8.37 -1.13
CA SER A 347 -33.52 9.71 -1.12
C SER A 347 -34.47 10.80 -1.66
N LYS A 348 -34.28 12.06 -1.17
CA LYS A 348 -34.98 13.23 -1.66
C LYS A 348 -34.53 13.52 -3.10
N ARG A 349 -35.49 13.79 -3.99
CA ARG A 349 -35.22 14.24 -5.36
C ARG A 349 -35.89 15.57 -5.62
N PRO A 350 -35.43 16.42 -6.55
CA PRO A 350 -35.98 17.76 -6.81
C PRO A 350 -37.50 17.76 -7.03
N TYR A 351 -38.03 16.66 -7.55
CA TYR A 351 -39.48 16.56 -7.92
C TYR A 351 -40.25 15.55 -7.06
N LYS A 352 -39.63 14.92 -6.04
CA LYS A 352 -40.29 13.85 -5.28
C LYS A 352 -39.67 13.68 -3.87
N PRO A 353 -40.50 13.72 -2.81
CA PRO A 353 -40.04 13.36 -1.48
C PRO A 353 -39.66 11.88 -1.40
N PRO A 354 -38.73 11.51 -0.49
CA PRO A 354 -38.35 10.11 -0.27
C PRO A 354 -39.57 9.28 0.16
N PHE A 355 -39.61 8.03 -0.28
CA PHE A 355 -40.59 7.10 0.26
C PHE A 355 -40.20 6.65 1.68
N PRO A 356 -41.15 6.35 2.54
CA PRO A 356 -40.87 5.65 3.79
C PRO A 356 -40.12 4.33 3.53
N LEU A 357 -39.16 3.98 4.38
CA LEU A 357 -38.31 2.81 4.19
C LEU A 357 -39.13 1.51 4.01
N GLY A 358 -40.22 1.32 4.77
CA GLY A 358 -41.10 0.16 4.60
C GLY A 358 -41.67 0.04 3.18
N LYS A 359 -41.97 1.18 2.52
CA LYS A 359 -42.45 1.20 1.14
C LYS A 359 -41.30 0.92 0.16
N CYS A 360 -40.09 1.41 0.44
CA CYS A 360 -38.91 1.11 -0.39
C CYS A 360 -38.63 -0.40 -0.40
N PHE A 361 -38.65 -1.04 0.76
CA PHE A 361 -38.46 -2.48 0.90
C PHE A 361 -39.58 -3.28 0.21
N ALA A 362 -40.84 -2.86 0.31
CA ALA A 362 -41.96 -3.53 -0.38
C ALA A 362 -41.77 -3.48 -1.92
N ILE A 363 -41.37 -2.34 -2.48
CA ILE A 363 -41.11 -2.20 -3.92
C ILE A 363 -39.95 -3.10 -4.39
N LEU A 364 -38.87 -3.20 -3.61
CA LEU A 364 -37.77 -4.11 -3.93
C LEU A 364 -38.24 -5.56 -3.92
N GLU A 365 -39.02 -5.94 -2.93
CA GLU A 365 -39.55 -7.31 -2.81
C GLU A 365 -40.57 -7.65 -3.92
N GLU A 366 -41.39 -6.71 -4.37
CA GLU A 366 -42.26 -6.87 -5.53
C GLU A 366 -41.49 -7.14 -6.83
N GLY A 367 -40.24 -6.60 -6.92
CA GLY A 367 -39.34 -6.81 -8.04
C GLY A 367 -38.61 -8.14 -8.01
N ARG A 368 -38.73 -8.95 -6.96
CA ARG A 368 -38.02 -10.22 -6.80
C ARG A 368 -38.29 -11.18 -7.97
N GLY A 369 -37.21 -11.72 -8.58
CA GLY A 369 -37.31 -12.66 -9.68
C GLY A 369 -37.81 -12.07 -11.00
N THR A 370 -38.10 -10.77 -11.05
CA THR A 370 -38.43 -10.02 -12.28
C THR A 370 -37.41 -8.94 -12.56
N GLN A 371 -37.41 -7.89 -11.80
CA GLN A 371 -36.40 -6.83 -11.93
C GLN A 371 -35.08 -7.22 -11.25
N PHE A 372 -35.15 -7.85 -10.10
CA PHE A 372 -33.97 -8.13 -9.26
C PHE A 372 -33.70 -9.63 -9.09
N ASP A 373 -32.42 -9.94 -9.02
CA ASP A 373 -31.92 -11.27 -8.65
C ASP A 373 -32.36 -11.60 -7.21
N PRO A 374 -33.07 -12.73 -6.98
CA PRO A 374 -33.50 -13.13 -5.65
C PRO A 374 -32.34 -13.26 -4.66
N ALA A 375 -31.18 -13.78 -5.06
CA ALA A 375 -30.03 -13.96 -4.16
C ALA A 375 -29.40 -12.62 -3.74
N ILE A 376 -29.42 -11.62 -4.62
CA ILE A 376 -28.95 -10.27 -4.29
C ILE A 376 -29.91 -9.60 -3.31
N LEU A 377 -31.22 -9.76 -3.50
CA LEU A 377 -32.20 -9.25 -2.55
C LEU A 377 -32.11 -9.92 -1.17
N ASP A 378 -31.85 -11.23 -1.12
CA ASP A 378 -31.64 -11.92 0.16
C ASP A 378 -30.44 -11.31 0.90
N ALA A 379 -29.30 -11.11 0.23
CA ALA A 379 -28.14 -10.47 0.80
C ALA A 379 -28.41 -9.02 1.25
N PHE A 380 -29.17 -8.25 0.48
CA PHE A 380 -29.59 -6.88 0.81
C PHE A 380 -30.45 -6.86 2.09
N PHE A 381 -31.47 -7.72 2.17
CA PHE A 381 -32.37 -7.75 3.32
C PHE A 381 -31.71 -8.27 4.60
N GLU A 382 -30.78 -9.19 4.49
CA GLU A 382 -30.00 -9.66 5.65
C GLU A 382 -29.08 -8.56 6.22
N ARG A 383 -28.66 -7.57 5.41
CA ARG A 383 -27.82 -6.43 5.81
C ARG A 383 -28.58 -5.09 5.82
N ARG A 384 -29.91 -5.13 5.88
CA ARG A 384 -30.76 -3.93 5.81
C ARG A 384 -30.42 -2.87 6.86
N ASP A 385 -30.05 -3.28 8.08
CA ASP A 385 -29.77 -2.33 9.15
C ASP A 385 -28.48 -1.54 8.85
N ASP A 386 -27.45 -2.19 8.28
CA ASP A 386 -26.22 -1.52 7.84
C ASP A 386 -26.52 -0.55 6.70
N ILE A 387 -27.35 -0.94 5.76
CA ILE A 387 -27.80 -0.10 4.63
C ILE A 387 -28.56 1.13 5.11
N ILE A 388 -29.45 0.99 6.09
CA ILE A 388 -30.17 2.08 6.73
C ILE A 388 -29.18 3.03 7.42
N GLN A 389 -28.15 2.52 8.10
CA GLN A 389 -27.13 3.36 8.72
C GLN A 389 -26.37 4.19 7.70
N VAL A 390 -26.02 3.63 6.55
CA VAL A 390 -25.40 4.41 5.45
C VAL A 390 -26.31 5.55 5.00
N GLN A 391 -27.61 5.28 4.84
CA GLN A 391 -28.57 6.29 4.43
C GLN A 391 -28.66 7.44 5.46
N ILE A 392 -28.78 7.10 6.75
CA ILE A 392 -28.86 8.09 7.83
C ILE A 392 -27.60 8.95 7.93
N ASN A 393 -26.43 8.29 7.85
CA ASN A 393 -25.12 8.98 7.99
C ASN A 393 -24.72 9.80 6.75
N SER A 394 -25.39 9.57 5.62
CA SER A 394 -25.14 10.25 4.35
C SER A 394 -26.39 11.00 3.88
N ALA A 395 -27.35 11.26 4.76
CA ALA A 395 -28.48 12.13 4.47
C ALA A 395 -27.95 13.54 4.20
N ASP A 396 -28.47 14.16 3.14
CA ASP A 396 -28.13 15.54 2.80
C ASP A 396 -28.46 16.43 4.01
N THR A 397 -27.46 17.01 4.61
CA THR A 397 -27.62 18.10 5.57
C THR A 397 -28.08 19.32 4.75
N ASP A 398 -29.31 19.76 4.98
CA ASP A 398 -29.92 20.97 4.41
C ASP A 398 -29.06 22.21 4.58
#